data_6c03481aaedaa3c5f110938ef298f186
#
_entry.id   6c03481aaedaa3c5f110938ef298f186
#
_cell.length_a   1.000
_cell.length_b   1.000
_cell.length_c   1.000
_cell.angle_alpha   90.00
_cell.angle_beta   90.00
_cell.angle_gamma   90.00
#
_symmetry.space_group_name_H-M   'P 1'
#
loop_
_entity.id
_entity.type
_entity.pdbx_description
1 polymer ?
#
loop_
_entity_poly.entity_id
_entity_poly.type
_entity_poly.pdbx_seq_one_letter_code
_entity_poly.pdbx_strand_id
1 'polypeptide(L)'
;MFEKYNAALRGGALHPKAKQPDFMQTNFEKHCKGNRYPTTLHLISSGIMKLGKLTKVGYVYRGMGAGLLPSRFWTADERGNRGGAEFAFMSTTTNEEVALQYAQGKTPTVLRMRTGMVDKGADLSPLSQYPGEKEVCWPPLTNLEVVGTSVRGDANCFVPFGGMFWGECLGG
;
A
#
# COMPACT_ATOMS: atom_id res chain seq x y z
N MET A 1 -2.92 16.39 2.77
CA MET A 1 -1.50 16.44 2.35
C MET A 1 -1.08 15.15 1.65
N PHE A 2 -1.37 13.99 2.20
CA PHE A 2 -1.05 12.65 1.67
C PHE A 2 -1.61 12.41 0.25
N GLU A 3 -2.88 12.77 -0.02
CA GLU A 3 -3.52 12.62 -1.34
C GLU A 3 -2.76 13.33 -2.45
N LYS A 4 -2.24 14.53 -2.18
CA LYS A 4 -1.51 15.34 -3.15
C LYS A 4 -0.22 14.67 -3.63
N TYR A 5 0.57 14.15 -2.71
CA TYR A 5 1.82 13.46 -3.06
C TYR A 5 1.56 12.11 -3.71
N ASN A 6 0.52 11.41 -3.29
CA ASN A 6 0.10 10.17 -3.93
C ASN A 6 -0.46 10.41 -5.33
N ALA A 7 -1.18 11.51 -5.55
CA ALA A 7 -1.60 11.91 -6.89
C ALA A 7 -0.39 12.24 -7.79
N ALA A 8 0.64 12.92 -7.27
CA ALA A 8 1.87 13.18 -8.00
C ALA A 8 2.61 11.89 -8.40
N LEU A 9 2.67 10.92 -7.50
CA LEU A 9 3.34 9.62 -7.75
C LEU A 9 2.57 8.74 -8.74
N ARG A 10 1.24 8.69 -8.65
CA ARG A 10 0.39 7.85 -9.51
C ARG A 10 0.10 8.49 -10.86
N GLY A 11 -0.14 9.81 -10.89
CA GLY A 11 -0.57 10.53 -12.09
C GLY A 11 0.52 11.36 -12.75
N GLY A 12 1.60 11.69 -12.03
CA GLY A 12 2.73 12.47 -12.55
C GLY A 12 3.60 11.75 -13.57
N ALA A 13 3.20 10.55 -13.95
CA ALA A 13 3.73 9.66 -14.96
C ALA A 13 5.25 9.61 -15.03
N LEU A 14 5.83 8.66 -14.38
CA LEU A 14 7.19 8.22 -14.62
C LEU A 14 7.34 7.60 -16.03
N HIS A 15 6.22 7.33 -16.73
CA HIS A 15 6.21 6.75 -18.06
C HIS A 15 5.21 7.44 -19.00
N PRO A 16 5.69 8.30 -19.95
CA PRO A 16 4.84 8.94 -20.96
C PRO A 16 4.12 7.95 -21.90
N LYS A 17 4.56 6.69 -21.95
CA LYS A 17 4.02 5.65 -22.83
C LYS A 17 3.10 4.64 -22.13
N ALA A 18 3.00 4.66 -20.80
CA ALA A 18 2.05 3.82 -20.10
C ALA A 18 0.66 4.46 -20.14
N LYS A 19 -0.29 3.77 -20.72
CA LYS A 19 -1.70 4.17 -20.74
C LYS A 19 -2.21 4.12 -19.29
N GLN A 20 -2.14 5.27 -18.61
CA GLN A 20 -2.67 5.40 -17.26
C GLN A 20 -4.18 5.54 -17.32
N PRO A 21 -4.91 5.03 -16.31
CA PRO A 21 -6.34 5.31 -16.19
C PRO A 21 -6.58 6.83 -16.09
N ASP A 22 -7.55 7.35 -16.82
CA ASP A 22 -7.87 8.79 -16.92
C ASP A 22 -8.09 9.44 -15.54
N PHE A 23 -8.62 8.70 -14.56
CA PHE A 23 -8.82 9.22 -13.21
C PHE A 23 -7.50 9.56 -12.48
N MET A 24 -6.40 8.87 -12.78
CA MET A 24 -5.09 9.17 -12.16
C MET A 24 -4.55 10.50 -12.68
N GLN A 25 -4.68 10.74 -13.97
CA GLN A 25 -4.29 12.00 -14.58
C GLN A 25 -5.16 13.15 -14.05
N THR A 26 -6.46 12.95 -14.01
CA THR A 26 -7.40 13.94 -13.48
C THR A 26 -7.08 14.30 -12.01
N ASN A 27 -6.77 13.33 -11.17
CA ASN A 27 -6.37 13.58 -9.79
C ASN A 27 -5.04 14.34 -9.69
N PHE A 28 -4.07 14.01 -10.54
CA PHE A 28 -2.80 14.74 -10.59
C PHE A 28 -3.01 16.21 -10.95
N GLU A 29 -3.77 16.49 -11.99
CA GLU A 29 -4.08 17.86 -12.41
C GLU A 29 -4.81 18.63 -11.32
N LYS A 30 -5.84 18.02 -10.72
CA LYS A 30 -6.64 18.61 -9.66
C LYS A 30 -5.82 19.00 -8.43
N HIS A 31 -4.96 18.08 -7.95
CA HIS A 31 -4.25 18.25 -6.68
C HIS A 31 -2.87 18.85 -6.81
N CYS A 32 -2.21 18.65 -7.94
CA CYS A 32 -0.81 19.04 -8.14
C CYS A 32 -0.63 20.21 -9.10
N LYS A 33 -1.62 20.50 -9.97
CA LYS A 33 -1.57 21.60 -10.95
C LYS A 33 -0.25 21.58 -11.75
N GLY A 34 0.16 20.39 -12.21
CA GLY A 34 1.39 20.16 -12.95
C GLY A 34 2.68 20.06 -12.12
N ASN A 35 2.67 20.38 -10.83
CA ASN A 35 3.86 20.26 -9.99
C ASN A 35 4.07 18.80 -9.54
N ARG A 36 5.27 18.27 -9.74
CA ARG A 36 5.65 16.88 -9.41
C ARG A 36 6.30 16.71 -8.04
N TYR A 37 6.62 17.79 -7.35
CA TYR A 37 7.22 17.80 -6.01
C TYR A 37 8.43 16.88 -5.81
N PRO A 38 9.42 16.80 -6.73
CA PRO A 38 10.48 15.79 -6.66
C PRO A 38 11.29 15.86 -5.39
N THR A 39 11.67 17.06 -4.95
CA THR A 39 12.45 17.25 -3.72
C THR A 39 11.67 16.80 -2.49
N THR A 40 10.39 17.17 -2.38
CA THR A 40 9.55 16.79 -1.24
C THR A 40 9.34 15.28 -1.21
N LEU A 41 9.06 14.66 -2.35
CA LEU A 41 8.87 13.20 -2.45
C LEU A 41 10.16 12.46 -2.09
N HIS A 42 11.32 12.96 -2.52
CA HIS A 42 12.61 12.39 -2.15
C HIS A 42 12.86 12.47 -0.64
N LEU A 43 12.59 13.62 -0.02
CA LEU A 43 12.78 13.80 1.42
C LEU A 43 11.85 12.89 2.24
N ILE A 44 10.57 12.79 1.86
CA ILE A 44 9.62 11.89 2.52
C ILE A 44 10.08 10.44 2.39
N SER A 45 10.43 10.00 1.19
CA SER A 45 10.93 8.63 0.94
C SER A 45 12.18 8.33 1.76
N SER A 46 13.13 9.26 1.80
CA SER A 46 14.36 9.14 2.61
C SER A 46 14.04 9.03 4.11
N GLY A 47 13.08 9.82 4.58
CA GLY A 47 12.60 9.76 5.97
C GLY A 47 12.00 8.39 6.31
N ILE A 48 11.11 7.88 5.45
CA ILE A 48 10.47 6.57 5.61
C ILE A 48 11.53 5.46 5.66
N MET A 49 12.48 5.44 4.72
CA MET A 49 13.55 4.43 4.70
C MET A 49 14.42 4.46 5.97
N LYS A 50 14.71 5.65 6.51
CA LYS A 50 15.49 5.79 7.74
C LYS A 50 14.71 5.31 8.95
N LEU A 51 13.46 5.75 9.11
CA LEU A 51 12.58 5.37 10.21
C LEU A 51 12.23 3.87 10.16
N GLY A 52 12.09 3.30 8.97
CA GLY A 52 11.81 1.88 8.79
C GLY A 52 12.85 0.95 9.44
N LYS A 53 14.09 1.42 9.63
CA LYS A 53 15.12 0.67 10.36
C LYS A 53 14.74 0.41 11.82
N LEU A 54 13.93 1.28 12.40
CA LEU A 54 13.46 1.19 13.79
C LEU A 54 12.16 0.38 13.93
N THR A 55 11.46 0.14 12.82
CA THR A 55 10.19 -0.59 12.82
C THR A 55 10.41 -2.07 13.15
N LYS A 56 9.57 -2.60 14.02
CA LYS A 56 9.60 -4.02 14.38
C LYS A 56 9.02 -4.88 13.27
N VAL A 57 9.57 -6.08 13.09
CA VAL A 57 9.02 -7.10 12.19
C VAL A 57 7.69 -7.61 12.74
N GLY A 58 6.69 -7.75 11.87
CA GLY A 58 5.36 -8.20 12.28
C GLY A 58 4.39 -8.24 11.11
N TYR A 59 3.11 -8.17 11.42
CA TYR A 59 2.06 -8.04 10.42
C TYR A 59 1.55 -6.60 10.39
N VAL A 60 1.22 -6.15 9.19
CA VAL A 60 0.52 -4.89 8.95
C VAL A 60 -0.67 -5.14 8.03
N TYR A 61 -1.66 -4.29 8.13
CA TYR A 61 -2.94 -4.44 7.46
C TYR A 61 -3.28 -3.16 6.68
N ARG A 62 -3.96 -3.32 5.56
CA ARG A 62 -4.49 -2.20 4.78
C ARG A 62 -5.90 -2.51 4.32
N GLY A 63 -6.86 -1.73 4.78
CA GLY A 63 -8.25 -1.77 4.34
C GLY A 63 -8.47 -0.95 3.08
N MET A 64 -9.26 -1.48 2.16
CA MET A 64 -9.69 -0.81 0.92
C MET A 64 -11.19 -1.00 0.75
N GLY A 65 -11.97 0.09 0.87
CA GLY A 65 -13.44 0.04 0.82
C GLY A 65 -14.03 0.14 -0.60
N ALA A 66 -13.26 0.55 -1.58
CA ALA A 66 -13.73 0.82 -2.93
C ALA A 66 -12.66 0.49 -3.97
N GLY A 67 -12.34 -0.76 -4.16
CA GLY A 67 -11.43 -1.11 -5.25
C GLY A 67 -11.02 -2.55 -5.24
N LEU A 68 -11.43 -3.25 -6.28
CA LEU A 68 -10.82 -4.52 -6.62
C LEU A 68 -9.46 -4.23 -7.23
N LEU A 69 -8.44 -4.92 -6.76
CA LEU A 69 -7.15 -4.92 -7.43
C LEU A 69 -7.33 -5.51 -8.84
N PRO A 70 -6.59 -5.03 -9.84
CA PRO A 70 -6.72 -5.50 -11.21
C PRO A 70 -6.57 -7.02 -11.32
N SER A 71 -7.27 -7.67 -12.23
CA SER A 71 -7.19 -9.13 -12.42
C SER A 71 -5.75 -9.62 -12.63
N ARG A 72 -4.93 -8.83 -13.33
CA ARG A 72 -3.50 -9.13 -13.52
C ARG A 72 -2.71 -9.23 -12.21
N PHE A 73 -3.18 -8.61 -11.13
CA PHE A 73 -2.53 -8.71 -9.81
C PHE A 73 -2.64 -10.13 -9.24
N TRP A 74 -3.68 -10.86 -9.63
CA TRP A 74 -3.98 -12.22 -9.18
C TRP A 74 -3.47 -13.29 -10.13
N THR A 75 -3.15 -12.91 -11.37
CA THR A 75 -2.69 -13.82 -12.40
C THR A 75 -1.17 -13.98 -12.30
N ALA A 76 -0.70 -15.23 -12.29
CA ALA A 76 0.72 -15.51 -12.29
C ALA A 76 1.38 -15.02 -13.58
N ASP A 77 2.55 -14.43 -13.47
CA ASP A 77 3.41 -14.13 -14.60
C ASP A 77 4.12 -15.42 -15.11
N GLU A 78 4.96 -15.29 -16.14
CA GLU A 78 5.71 -16.40 -16.72
C GLU A 78 6.67 -17.11 -15.73
N ARG A 79 6.98 -16.46 -14.60
CA ARG A 79 7.82 -16.98 -13.53
C ARG A 79 7.03 -17.52 -12.34
N GLY A 80 5.69 -17.46 -12.43
CA GLY A 80 4.80 -17.89 -11.37
C GLY A 80 4.52 -16.83 -10.29
N ASN A 81 5.05 -15.60 -10.41
CA ASN A 81 4.82 -14.54 -9.44
C ASN A 81 3.47 -13.87 -9.68
N ARG A 82 2.78 -13.54 -8.60
CA ARG A 82 1.52 -12.79 -8.59
C ARG A 82 1.69 -11.55 -7.72
N GLY A 83 1.11 -10.44 -8.13
CA GLY A 83 1.21 -9.20 -7.35
C GLY A 83 1.39 -7.96 -8.21
N GLY A 84 2.03 -6.96 -7.64
CA GLY A 84 2.29 -5.69 -8.33
C GLY A 84 3.04 -4.71 -7.45
N ALA A 85 3.30 -3.52 -7.98
CA ALA A 85 3.94 -2.45 -7.25
C ALA A 85 2.94 -1.34 -6.90
N GLU A 86 2.95 -0.89 -5.65
CA GLU A 86 2.28 0.36 -5.27
C GLU A 86 3.20 1.53 -5.61
N PHE A 87 2.78 2.36 -6.55
CA PHE A 87 3.57 3.50 -7.04
C PHE A 87 3.62 4.67 -6.05
N ALA A 88 2.68 4.74 -5.12
CA ALA A 88 2.56 5.81 -4.16
C ALA A 88 3.05 5.39 -2.76
N PHE A 89 3.05 6.33 -1.83
CA PHE A 89 3.18 6.00 -0.42
C PHE A 89 2.02 5.13 0.01
N MET A 90 2.31 4.04 0.69
CA MET A 90 1.29 3.11 1.15
C MET A 90 1.17 3.17 2.68
N SER A 91 0.03 3.65 3.15
CA SER A 91 -0.32 3.62 4.57
C SER A 91 -0.91 2.26 4.92
N THR A 92 -0.45 1.71 6.03
CA THR A 92 -0.91 0.46 6.63
C THR A 92 -1.02 0.64 8.14
N THR A 93 -1.61 -0.29 8.83
CA THR A 93 -1.72 -0.27 10.29
C THR A 93 -1.29 -1.60 10.89
N THR A 94 -0.77 -1.60 12.13
CA THR A 94 -0.56 -2.82 12.90
C THR A 94 -1.83 -3.31 13.59
N ASN A 95 -2.93 -2.54 13.56
CA ASN A 95 -4.21 -2.89 14.13
C ASN A 95 -5.20 -3.35 13.03
N GLU A 96 -5.57 -4.63 13.03
CA GLU A 96 -6.49 -5.20 12.05
C GLU A 96 -7.88 -4.55 12.08
N GLU A 97 -8.37 -4.16 13.26
CA GLU A 97 -9.68 -3.51 13.41
C GLU A 97 -9.74 -2.16 12.68
N VAL A 98 -8.65 -1.40 12.74
CA VAL A 98 -8.51 -0.14 11.98
C VAL A 98 -8.57 -0.41 10.48
N ALA A 99 -7.88 -1.44 9.99
CA ALA A 99 -7.95 -1.81 8.58
C ALA A 99 -9.35 -2.25 8.16
N LEU A 100 -10.07 -2.99 8.99
CA LEU A 100 -11.46 -3.38 8.74
C LEU A 100 -12.40 -2.17 8.65
N GLN A 101 -12.20 -1.15 9.49
CA GLN A 101 -12.96 0.11 9.40
C GLN A 101 -12.73 0.82 8.05
N TYR A 102 -11.49 0.86 7.57
CA TYR A 102 -11.16 1.43 6.26
C TYR A 102 -11.61 0.56 5.08
N ALA A 103 -11.86 -0.72 5.30
CA ALA A 103 -12.37 -1.64 4.27
C ALA A 103 -13.88 -1.53 4.06
N GLN A 104 -14.62 -0.77 4.87
CA GLN A 104 -16.07 -0.62 4.72
C GLN A 104 -16.42 -0.03 3.36
N GLY A 105 -17.25 -0.74 2.57
CA GLY A 105 -17.66 -0.32 1.24
C GLY A 105 -18.32 -1.45 0.45
N LYS A 106 -18.52 -1.23 -0.85
CA LYS A 106 -19.19 -2.23 -1.73
C LYS A 106 -18.36 -3.49 -1.96
N THR A 107 -17.04 -3.37 -1.91
CA THR A 107 -16.10 -4.47 -2.13
C THR A 107 -15.00 -4.40 -1.07
N PRO A 108 -15.32 -4.78 0.18
CA PRO A 108 -14.36 -4.71 1.27
C PRO A 108 -13.18 -5.65 0.99
N THR A 109 -11.98 -5.09 1.03
CA THR A 109 -10.74 -5.83 0.83
C THR A 109 -9.75 -5.44 1.92
N VAL A 110 -9.16 -6.42 2.59
CA VAL A 110 -8.08 -6.18 3.54
C VAL A 110 -6.83 -6.90 3.06
N LEU A 111 -5.75 -6.16 2.92
CA LEU A 111 -4.43 -6.70 2.67
C LEU A 111 -3.78 -6.95 4.03
N ARG A 112 -3.41 -8.21 4.30
CA ARG A 112 -2.55 -8.57 5.42
C ARG A 112 -1.15 -8.81 4.89
N MET A 113 -0.19 -8.05 5.37
CA MET A 113 1.18 -8.09 4.90
C MET A 113 2.12 -8.42 6.04
N ARG A 114 3.09 -9.29 5.78
CA ARG A 114 4.17 -9.56 6.71
C ARG A 114 5.36 -8.66 6.39
N THR A 115 5.87 -7.92 7.36
CA THR A 115 7.06 -7.12 7.18
C THR A 115 8.31 -8.00 7.23
N GLY A 116 9.25 -7.77 6.32
CA GLY A 116 10.55 -8.45 6.30
C GLY A 116 11.57 -7.80 7.23
N MET A 117 12.78 -8.33 7.22
CA MET A 117 13.91 -7.74 7.96
C MET A 117 14.39 -6.43 7.34
N VAL A 118 14.28 -6.30 6.02
CA VAL A 118 14.72 -5.15 5.23
C VAL A 118 13.53 -4.26 4.91
N ASP A 119 12.44 -4.84 4.40
CA ASP A 119 11.25 -4.12 3.96
C ASP A 119 10.22 -4.06 5.10
N LYS A 120 10.25 -3.00 5.88
CA LYS A 120 9.42 -2.88 7.09
C LYS A 120 8.44 -1.72 7.05
N GLY A 121 8.65 -0.74 6.19
CA GLY A 121 7.96 0.55 6.31
C GLY A 121 8.39 1.33 7.55
N ALA A 122 7.86 2.51 7.73
CA ALA A 122 8.14 3.38 8.87
C ALA A 122 6.96 3.39 9.84
N ASP A 123 7.16 3.02 11.08
CA ASP A 123 6.18 3.24 12.16
C ASP A 123 6.09 4.74 12.45
N LEU A 124 4.95 5.33 12.11
CA LEU A 124 4.67 6.75 12.30
C LEU A 124 3.88 7.02 13.58
N SER A 125 3.52 6.01 14.36
CA SER A 125 2.69 6.17 15.57
C SER A 125 3.24 7.25 16.53
N PRO A 126 4.56 7.36 16.77
CA PRO A 126 5.11 8.40 17.66
C PRO A 126 5.02 9.82 17.10
N LEU A 127 4.80 9.98 15.79
CA LEU A 127 4.79 11.26 15.07
C LEU A 127 3.40 11.63 14.56
N SER A 128 2.44 10.72 14.66
CA SER A 128 1.10 10.87 14.10
C SER A 128 0.21 11.77 14.97
N GLN A 129 -0.67 12.53 14.31
CA GLN A 129 -1.79 13.20 14.97
C GLN A 129 -2.82 12.19 15.50
N TYR A 130 -2.82 10.98 14.97
CA TYR A 130 -3.74 9.89 15.31
C TYR A 130 -2.95 8.63 15.73
N PRO A 131 -2.25 8.66 16.87
CA PRO A 131 -1.38 7.55 17.29
C PRO A 131 -2.13 6.23 17.50
N GLY A 132 -3.45 6.28 17.72
CA GLY A 132 -4.32 5.11 17.82
C GLY A 132 -4.44 4.31 16.52
N GLU A 133 -4.18 4.92 15.37
CA GLU A 133 -4.18 4.22 14.08
C GLU A 133 -2.96 3.31 13.90
N LYS A 134 -1.93 3.47 14.71
CA LYS A 134 -0.69 2.66 14.65
C LYS A 134 -0.16 2.52 13.23
N GLU A 135 -0.05 3.66 12.56
CA GLU A 135 0.28 3.73 11.13
C GLU A 135 1.71 3.29 10.86
N VAL A 136 1.86 2.43 9.85
CA VAL A 136 3.12 2.08 9.23
C VAL A 136 3.08 2.51 7.77
N CYS A 137 3.94 3.44 7.38
CA CYS A 137 3.99 4.00 6.03
C CYS A 137 5.13 3.40 5.21
N TRP A 138 4.83 3.01 3.98
CA TRP A 138 5.77 2.40 3.04
C TRP A 138 6.19 3.39 1.96
N PRO A 139 7.43 3.29 1.47
CA PRO A 139 7.91 4.16 0.41
C PRO A 139 7.21 3.84 -0.91
N PRO A 140 7.28 4.75 -1.91
CA PRO A 140 6.83 4.47 -3.25
C PRO A 140 7.56 3.27 -3.86
N LEU A 141 6.90 2.62 -4.82
CA LEU A 141 7.40 1.43 -5.53
C LEU A 141 7.56 0.19 -4.63
N THR A 142 6.82 0.14 -3.53
CA THR A 142 6.75 -1.07 -2.71
C THR A 142 6.14 -2.21 -3.52
N ASN A 143 6.88 -3.29 -3.69
CA ASN A 143 6.40 -4.50 -4.35
C ASN A 143 5.55 -5.32 -3.40
N LEU A 144 4.43 -5.81 -3.93
CA LEU A 144 3.48 -6.67 -3.24
C LEU A 144 3.41 -8.00 -4.00
N GLU A 145 3.64 -9.10 -3.31
CA GLU A 145 3.51 -10.45 -3.85
C GLU A 145 2.33 -11.16 -3.19
N VAL A 146 1.50 -11.83 -4.00
CA VAL A 146 0.34 -12.58 -3.50
C VAL A 146 0.81 -13.98 -3.10
N VAL A 147 0.81 -14.25 -1.80
CA VAL A 147 1.16 -15.57 -1.24
C VAL A 147 -0.08 -16.44 -1.07
N GLY A 148 -1.21 -15.83 -0.74
CA GLY A 148 -2.47 -16.54 -0.55
C GLY A 148 -3.66 -15.60 -0.61
N THR A 149 -4.85 -16.19 -0.73
CA THR A 149 -6.12 -15.48 -0.69
C THR A 149 -7.08 -16.26 0.19
N SER A 150 -7.86 -15.57 1.01
CA SER A 150 -9.01 -16.18 1.68
C SER A 150 -10.19 -15.22 1.67
N VAL A 151 -11.38 -15.79 1.79
CA VAL A 151 -12.63 -15.05 1.93
C VAL A 151 -13.10 -15.23 3.37
N ARG A 152 -13.32 -14.12 4.07
CA ARG A 152 -13.86 -14.13 5.43
C ARG A 152 -15.17 -13.36 5.42
N GLY A 153 -16.29 -14.08 5.47
CA GLY A 153 -17.60 -13.45 5.37
C GLY A 153 -17.75 -12.66 4.06
N ASP A 154 -18.13 -11.40 4.15
CA ASP A 154 -18.31 -10.51 3.00
C ASP A 154 -17.02 -9.75 2.61
N ALA A 155 -15.91 -10.02 3.29
CA ALA A 155 -14.62 -9.38 3.00
C ALA A 155 -13.62 -10.34 2.34
N ASN A 156 -13.01 -9.90 1.25
CA ASN A 156 -11.87 -10.59 0.64
C ASN A 156 -10.60 -10.23 1.39
N CYS A 157 -9.97 -11.21 2.05
CA CYS A 157 -8.71 -11.01 2.75
C CYS A 157 -7.55 -11.49 1.86
N PHE A 158 -6.59 -10.61 1.58
CA PHE A 158 -5.46 -10.88 0.70
C PHE A 158 -4.14 -10.66 1.42
N VAL A 159 -3.15 -11.47 1.09
CA VAL A 159 -1.81 -11.39 1.69
C VAL A 159 -0.80 -11.11 0.60
N PRO A 160 -0.30 -9.89 0.46
CA PRO A 160 0.86 -9.60 -0.38
C PRO A 160 2.15 -9.62 0.44
N PHE A 161 3.24 -9.96 -0.21
CA PHE A 161 4.55 -10.18 0.39
C PHE A 161 5.69 -9.44 -0.34
N GLY A 162 6.56 -8.82 0.45
CA GLY A 162 7.93 -8.55 0.05
C GLY A 162 8.85 -9.41 0.92
N GLY A 163 9.43 -10.48 0.35
CA GLY A 163 10.37 -11.39 1.03
C GLY A 163 9.73 -12.58 1.75
N MET A 164 10.04 -13.79 1.30
CA MET A 164 9.62 -15.13 1.76
C MET A 164 8.98 -15.20 3.16
N PHE A 165 7.74 -15.65 3.27
CA PHE A 165 7.23 -16.63 4.25
C PHE A 165 5.71 -16.71 4.29
N TRP A 166 5.19 -17.86 4.67
CA TRP A 166 3.81 -18.32 4.77
C TRP A 166 2.90 -17.44 5.64
N GLY A 167 1.72 -17.12 5.17
CA GLY A 167 0.66 -16.48 5.95
C GLY A 167 -0.67 -17.22 5.77
N GLU A 168 -1.18 -17.81 6.85
CA GLU A 168 -2.55 -18.30 6.94
C GLU A 168 -3.51 -17.14 7.12
N CYS A 169 -4.59 -17.10 6.33
CA CYS A 169 -5.73 -16.26 6.65
C CYS A 169 -6.50 -16.91 7.80
N LEU A 170 -6.67 -16.17 8.89
CA LEU A 170 -7.44 -16.63 10.04
C LEU A 170 -8.90 -16.85 9.62
N GLY A 171 -9.23 -18.12 9.37
CA GLY A 171 -10.58 -18.61 9.41
C GLY A 171 -10.92 -18.93 10.88
N GLY A 172 -11.94 -18.35 11.42
CA GLY A 172 -12.62 -18.75 12.61
C GLY A 172 -14.09 -18.88 12.29
#